data_1b98fd44b048ba0aaf0671fd76f02798
#
_entry.id   1b98fd44b048ba0aaf0671fd76f02798
#
_cell.length_a   1.000
_cell.length_b   1.000
_cell.length_c   1.000
_cell.angle_alpha   90.00
_cell.angle_beta   90.00
_cell.angle_gamma   90.00
#
_symmetry.space_group_name_H-M   'P 1'
#
loop_
_entity.id
_entity.type
_entity.pdbx_description
1 polymer ?
#
loop_
_entity_poly.entity_id
_entity_poly.type
_entity_poly.pdbx_seq_one_letter_code
_entity_poly.pdbx_strand_id
1 'polypeptide(L)'
;MRAIAQDLAQLSREVIERRERLAHLRGGREMKSYGPYSEELAQIEEELEKDSQRLQEYVEELRQLGVEPKNGPEGLVDFPAMMDGRLVWLCWKLGEPEVLYWHELEAGFAGRQPLVAGSLADDGELNDGGTVE
;
A
#
# COMPACT_ATOMS: atom_id res chain seq x y z
N MET A 1 3.05 6.42 9.46
CA MET A 1 3.09 5.75 8.16
C MET A 1 3.12 4.22 8.26
N ARG A 2 4.05 3.67 9.02
CA ARG A 2 4.21 2.20 9.09
C ARG A 2 2.96 1.49 9.58
N ALA A 3 2.33 2.00 10.62
CA ALA A 3 1.12 1.37 11.16
C ALA A 3 -0.01 1.41 10.15
N ILE A 4 -0.16 2.51 9.43
CA ILE A 4 -1.22 2.63 8.43
C ILE A 4 -0.92 1.71 7.25
N ALA A 5 0.33 1.61 6.84
CA ALA A 5 0.71 0.71 5.75
C ALA A 5 0.47 -0.76 6.14
N GLN A 6 0.72 -1.09 7.40
CA GLN A 6 0.48 -2.44 7.89
C GLN A 6 -1.02 -2.77 7.87
N ASP A 7 -1.85 -1.84 8.33
CA ASP A 7 -3.29 -2.03 8.33
C ASP A 7 -3.81 -2.13 6.90
N LEU A 8 -3.28 -1.29 6.02
CA LEU A 8 -3.66 -1.32 4.60
C LEU A 8 -3.29 -2.66 3.97
N ALA A 9 -2.09 -3.16 4.26
CA ALA A 9 -1.64 -4.43 3.69
C ALA A 9 -2.52 -5.59 4.17
N GLN A 10 -2.82 -5.63 5.45
CA GLN A 10 -3.63 -6.70 6.00
C GLN A 10 -5.05 -6.67 5.43
N LEU A 11 -5.67 -5.51 5.40
CA LEU A 11 -7.03 -5.39 4.89
C LEU A 11 -7.07 -5.66 3.40
N SER A 12 -6.05 -5.23 2.65
CA SER A 12 -5.98 -5.51 1.21
C SER A 12 -5.96 -7.01 0.94
N ARG A 13 -5.19 -7.76 1.74
CA ARG A 13 -5.12 -9.22 1.59
C ARG A 13 -6.45 -9.86 1.91
N GLU A 14 -7.13 -9.38 2.96
CA GLU A 14 -8.44 -9.90 3.33
C GLU A 14 -9.47 -9.64 2.23
N VAL A 15 -9.42 -8.46 1.63
CA VAL A 15 -10.33 -8.13 0.54
C VAL A 15 -10.09 -9.03 -0.66
N ILE A 16 -8.84 -9.29 -1.00
CA ILE A 16 -8.50 -10.18 -2.10
C ILE A 16 -9.05 -11.57 -1.84
N GLU A 17 -8.87 -12.09 -0.64
CA GLU A 17 -9.37 -13.40 -0.27
C GLU A 17 -10.89 -13.47 -0.35
N ARG A 18 -11.57 -12.43 0.11
CA ARG A 18 -13.02 -12.39 0.04
C ARG A 18 -13.52 -12.30 -1.38
N ARG A 19 -12.84 -11.56 -2.23
CA ARG A 19 -13.22 -11.49 -3.64
C ARG A 19 -13.03 -12.83 -4.33
N GLU A 20 -11.97 -13.54 -4.01
CA GLU A 20 -11.75 -14.87 -4.55
C GLU A 20 -12.82 -15.84 -4.09
N ARG A 21 -13.20 -15.76 -2.82
CA ARG A 21 -14.26 -16.59 -2.28
C ARG A 21 -15.59 -16.29 -2.96
N LEU A 22 -15.89 -15.01 -3.17
CA LEU A 22 -17.11 -14.61 -3.85
C LEU A 22 -17.14 -15.14 -5.28
N ALA A 23 -16.02 -15.03 -6.00
CA ALA A 23 -15.93 -15.54 -7.35
C ALA A 23 -16.12 -17.05 -7.39
N HIS A 24 -15.54 -17.75 -6.42
CA HIS A 24 -15.70 -19.20 -6.33
C HIS A 24 -17.17 -19.60 -6.11
N LEU A 25 -17.83 -18.89 -5.21
CA LEU A 25 -19.23 -19.17 -4.92
C LEU A 25 -20.13 -18.88 -6.12
N ARG A 26 -19.81 -17.85 -6.88
CA ARG A 26 -20.59 -17.52 -8.07
C ARG A 26 -20.28 -18.45 -9.24
N GLY A 27 -19.01 -18.81 -9.39
CA GLY A 27 -18.56 -19.57 -10.54
C GLY A 27 -19.00 -21.02 -10.54
N GLY A 28 -19.29 -21.58 -9.39
CA GLY A 28 -19.63 -22.98 -9.29
C GLY A 28 -21.10 -23.30 -9.36
N ARG A 29 -21.97 -22.29 -9.52
CA ARG A 29 -23.40 -22.53 -9.44
C ARG A 29 -24.18 -21.45 -10.10
N GLU A 30 -25.43 -21.76 -10.39
CA GLU A 30 -26.33 -20.75 -10.86
C GLU A 30 -26.70 -19.83 -9.73
N MET A 31 -26.70 -18.55 -10.01
CA MET A 31 -27.08 -17.55 -9.03
C MET A 31 -28.58 -17.52 -8.90
N LYS A 32 -29.08 -17.79 -7.73
CA LYS A 32 -30.48 -17.69 -7.44
C LYS A 32 -30.71 -16.52 -6.50
N SER A 33 -31.83 -15.86 -6.65
CA SER A 33 -32.14 -14.70 -5.85
C SER A 33 -32.59 -15.05 -4.43
N TYR A 34 -32.67 -16.31 -4.12
CA TYR A 34 -33.09 -16.76 -2.80
C TYR A 34 -32.37 -18.04 -2.45
N GLY A 35 -32.40 -18.40 -1.16
CA GLY A 35 -31.76 -19.59 -0.68
C GLY A 35 -30.54 -19.26 0.19
N PRO A 36 -29.93 -20.27 0.79
CA PRO A 36 -28.83 -20.03 1.76
C PRO A 36 -27.62 -19.37 1.12
N TYR A 37 -27.34 -19.66 -0.14
CA TYR A 37 -26.20 -19.05 -0.79
C TYR A 37 -26.43 -17.59 -1.13
N SER A 38 -27.68 -17.19 -1.37
CA SER A 38 -27.95 -15.79 -1.68
C SER A 38 -27.73 -14.90 -0.47
N GLU A 39 -28.03 -15.40 0.73
CA GLU A 39 -27.76 -14.64 1.95
C GLU A 39 -26.28 -14.53 2.21
N GLU A 40 -25.52 -15.60 2.00
CA GLU A 40 -24.08 -15.58 2.19
C GLU A 40 -23.43 -14.64 1.19
N LEU A 41 -23.86 -14.66 -0.06
CA LEU A 41 -23.31 -13.77 -1.07
C LEU A 41 -23.60 -12.31 -0.74
N ALA A 42 -24.82 -12.01 -0.30
CA ALA A 42 -25.18 -10.65 0.06
C ALA A 42 -24.34 -10.16 1.23
N GLN A 43 -24.08 -11.02 2.19
CA GLN A 43 -23.27 -10.65 3.35
C GLN A 43 -21.82 -10.37 2.95
N ILE A 44 -21.26 -11.22 2.08
CA ILE A 44 -19.90 -11.00 1.60
C ILE A 44 -19.81 -9.70 0.82
N GLU A 45 -20.80 -9.43 -0.03
CA GLU A 45 -20.81 -8.19 -0.80
C GLU A 45 -20.89 -6.97 0.10
N GLU A 46 -21.68 -7.04 1.15
CA GLU A 46 -21.77 -5.92 2.09
C GLU A 46 -20.45 -5.71 2.82
N GLU A 47 -19.81 -6.79 3.24
CA GLU A 47 -18.51 -6.70 3.90
C GLU A 47 -17.45 -6.12 2.96
N LEU A 48 -17.47 -6.52 1.68
CA LEU A 48 -16.54 -5.98 0.71
C LEU A 48 -16.73 -4.48 0.52
N GLU A 49 -17.99 -4.02 0.53
CA GLU A 49 -18.26 -2.60 0.39
C GLU A 49 -17.68 -1.82 1.57
N LYS A 50 -17.87 -2.31 2.79
CA LYS A 50 -17.33 -1.67 3.98
C LYS A 50 -15.80 -1.68 3.96
N ASP A 51 -15.21 -2.78 3.54
CA ASP A 51 -13.77 -2.90 3.48
C ASP A 51 -13.18 -1.97 2.43
N SER A 52 -13.87 -1.81 1.31
CA SER A 52 -13.43 -0.88 0.27
C SER A 52 -13.39 0.54 0.80
N GLN A 53 -14.38 0.93 1.59
CA GLN A 53 -14.40 2.25 2.20
C GLN A 53 -13.24 2.42 3.19
N ARG A 54 -12.94 1.40 3.96
CA ARG A 54 -11.82 1.46 4.90
C ARG A 54 -10.49 1.53 4.18
N LEU A 55 -10.34 0.81 3.07
CA LEU A 55 -9.12 0.91 2.27
C LEU A 55 -8.92 2.32 1.75
N GLN A 56 -10.01 2.95 1.29
CA GLN A 56 -9.96 4.33 0.85
C GLN A 56 -9.51 5.26 1.97
N GLU A 57 -9.99 5.03 3.19
CA GLU A 57 -9.61 5.84 4.32
C GLU A 57 -8.12 5.71 4.65
N TYR A 58 -7.58 4.50 4.59
CA TYR A 58 -6.16 4.29 4.83
C TYR A 58 -5.32 4.97 3.75
N VAL A 59 -5.75 4.86 2.48
CA VAL A 59 -5.05 5.52 1.40
C VAL A 59 -5.04 7.03 1.61
N GLU A 60 -6.19 7.58 2.02
CA GLU A 60 -6.29 9.01 2.25
C GLU A 60 -5.42 9.46 3.41
N GLU A 61 -5.36 8.68 4.47
CA GLU A 61 -4.49 9.00 5.60
C GLU A 61 -3.02 9.03 5.19
N LEU A 62 -2.60 8.09 4.36
CA LEU A 62 -1.23 8.07 3.86
C LEU A 62 -0.95 9.29 2.99
N ARG A 63 -1.89 9.64 2.13
CA ARG A 63 -1.72 10.80 1.25
C ARG A 63 -1.63 12.10 2.03
N GLN A 64 -2.36 12.20 3.13
CA GLN A 64 -2.26 13.37 3.99
C GLN A 64 -0.89 13.49 4.65
N LEU A 65 -0.18 12.39 4.77
CA LEU A 65 1.19 12.39 5.28
C LEU A 65 2.21 12.61 4.16
N GLY A 66 1.76 12.80 2.92
CA GLY A 66 2.65 12.95 1.79
C GLY A 66 3.15 11.62 1.22
N VAL A 67 2.47 10.53 1.53
CA VAL A 67 2.89 9.20 1.16
C VAL A 67 1.92 8.64 0.12
N GLU A 68 2.44 8.08 -0.95
CA GLU A 68 1.61 7.51 -2.00
C GLU A 68 1.68 5.99 -1.95
N PRO A 69 0.57 5.31 -1.66
CA PRO A 69 0.57 3.84 -1.66
C PRO A 69 0.67 3.32 -3.09
N LYS A 70 1.54 2.35 -3.30
CA LYS A 70 1.76 1.76 -4.62
C LYS A 70 1.31 0.32 -4.72
N ASN A 71 1.39 -0.43 -3.64
CA ASN A 71 0.92 -1.81 -3.62
C ASN A 71 0.38 -2.07 -2.24
N GLY A 72 -0.95 -2.02 -2.13
CA GLY A 72 -1.62 -2.19 -0.84
C GLY A 72 -1.27 -3.50 -0.15
N PRO A 73 -1.43 -4.65 -0.82
CA PRO A 73 -1.17 -5.94 -0.16
C PRO A 73 0.25 -6.12 0.34
N GLU A 74 1.22 -5.49 -0.30
CA GLU A 74 2.60 -5.59 0.12
C GLU A 74 3.03 -4.47 1.04
N GLY A 75 2.18 -3.48 1.24
CA GLY A 75 2.53 -2.33 2.05
C GLY A 75 3.63 -1.49 1.43
N LEU A 76 3.65 -1.41 0.11
CA LEU A 76 4.65 -0.65 -0.63
C LEU A 76 4.19 0.78 -0.78
N VAL A 77 5.01 1.72 -0.34
CA VAL A 77 4.67 3.15 -0.40
C VAL A 77 5.85 3.95 -0.92
N ASP A 78 5.54 5.07 -1.57
CA ASP A 78 6.52 6.00 -2.05
C ASP A 78 6.25 7.37 -1.47
N PHE A 79 7.28 8.16 -1.25
CA PHE A 79 7.11 9.55 -0.85
C PHE A 79 8.23 10.40 -1.46
N PRO A 80 7.93 11.66 -1.79
CA PRO A 80 8.90 12.46 -2.53
C PRO A 80 10.05 12.95 -1.67
N ALA A 81 11.21 13.10 -2.27
CA ALA A 81 12.38 13.66 -1.60
C ALA A 81 13.28 14.30 -2.64
N MET A 82 14.12 15.23 -2.16
CA MET A 82 15.13 15.84 -3.02
C MET A 82 16.44 15.08 -2.86
N MET A 83 17.05 14.75 -3.98
CA MET A 83 18.32 14.07 -3.97
C MET A 83 19.20 14.69 -5.05
N ASP A 84 20.33 15.25 -4.65
CA ASP A 84 21.26 15.89 -5.57
C ASP A 84 20.56 16.92 -6.46
N GLY A 85 19.68 17.71 -5.85
CA GLY A 85 19.00 18.79 -6.54
C GLY A 85 17.82 18.39 -7.42
N ARG A 86 17.41 17.14 -7.39
CA ARG A 86 16.28 16.70 -8.18
C ARG A 86 15.29 15.90 -7.34
N LEU A 87 14.07 15.85 -7.79
CA LEU A 87 13.01 15.18 -7.08
C LEU A 87 13.02 13.68 -7.41
N VAL A 88 12.99 12.86 -6.39
CA VAL A 88 12.93 11.41 -6.54
C VAL A 88 11.89 10.86 -5.58
N TRP A 89 11.58 9.59 -5.70
CA TRP A 89 10.73 8.88 -4.76
C TRP A 89 11.59 8.08 -3.81
N LEU A 90 11.37 8.27 -2.51
CA LEU A 90 11.86 7.31 -1.53
C LEU A 90 10.85 6.17 -1.48
N CYS A 91 11.32 4.96 -1.36
CA CYS A 91 10.49 3.78 -1.47
C CYS A 91 10.65 2.90 -0.25
N TRP A 92 9.55 2.53 0.36
CA TRP A 92 9.55 1.68 1.55
C TRP A 92 8.50 0.58 1.38
N LYS A 93 8.88 -0.63 1.77
CA LYS A 93 8.00 -1.77 1.73
C LYS A 93 7.86 -2.31 3.13
N LEU A 94 6.65 -2.71 3.50
CA LEU A 94 6.39 -3.28 4.82
C LEU A 94 7.32 -4.45 5.07
N GLY A 95 7.98 -4.46 6.21
CA GLY A 95 8.98 -5.45 6.56
C GLY A 95 10.41 -4.93 6.48
N GLU A 96 10.63 -3.86 5.73
CA GLU A 96 11.94 -3.22 5.70
C GLU A 96 12.13 -2.39 6.98
N PRO A 97 13.27 -2.51 7.63
CA PRO A 97 13.46 -1.84 8.92
C PRO A 97 13.52 -0.31 8.83
N GLU A 98 13.99 0.20 7.70
CA GLU A 98 14.15 1.63 7.49
C GLU A 98 13.89 1.94 6.04
N VAL A 99 13.83 3.22 5.70
CA VAL A 99 13.74 3.64 4.30
C VAL A 99 15.14 3.54 3.71
N LEU A 100 15.37 2.53 2.90
CA LEU A 100 16.69 2.22 2.39
C LEU A 100 16.83 2.36 0.87
N TYR A 101 15.75 2.71 0.16
CA TYR A 101 15.73 2.68 -1.29
C TYR A 101 15.05 3.92 -1.87
N TRP A 102 15.39 4.23 -3.10
CA TRP A 102 14.80 5.33 -3.85
C TRP A 102 14.66 4.92 -5.32
N HIS A 103 13.86 5.64 -6.07
CA HIS A 103 13.80 5.45 -7.53
C HIS A 103 13.46 6.76 -8.21
N GLU A 104 13.77 6.84 -9.50
CA GLU A 104 13.44 8.01 -10.30
C GLU A 104 11.93 8.15 -10.40
N LEU A 105 11.47 9.33 -10.75
CA LEU A 105 10.04 9.59 -10.83
C LEU A 105 9.33 8.65 -11.78
N GLU A 106 9.99 8.27 -12.87
CA GLU A 106 9.39 7.44 -13.88
C GLU A 106 9.67 5.96 -13.72
N ALA A 107 10.51 5.59 -12.79
CA ALA A 107 10.80 4.20 -12.51
C ALA A 107 9.88 3.70 -11.42
N GLY A 108 9.60 2.46 -11.38
CA GLY A 108 8.79 1.88 -10.31
C GLY A 108 9.66 1.08 -9.37
N PHE A 109 9.02 0.16 -8.66
CA PHE A 109 9.71 -0.68 -7.67
C PHE A 109 10.90 -1.41 -8.29
N ALA A 110 10.78 -1.87 -9.53
CA ALA A 110 11.86 -2.60 -10.20
C ALA A 110 13.09 -1.72 -10.40
N GLY A 111 12.93 -0.41 -10.39
CA GLY A 111 14.05 0.51 -10.55
C GLY A 111 14.61 1.07 -9.25
N ARG A 112 14.26 0.46 -8.12
CA ARG A 112 14.75 0.92 -6.81
C ARG A 112 16.25 0.80 -6.74
N GLN A 113 16.86 1.79 -6.09
CA GLN A 113 18.30 1.82 -5.88
C GLN A 113 18.55 2.03 -4.39
N PRO A 114 19.63 1.48 -3.84
CA PRO A 114 19.90 1.68 -2.43
C PRO A 114 20.33 3.12 -2.15
N LEU A 115 19.87 3.62 -1.00
CA LEU A 115 20.34 4.91 -0.52
C LEU A 115 21.76 4.76 -0.02
N VAL A 116 22.60 5.72 -0.43
CA VAL A 116 23.97 5.77 0.01
C VAL A 116 24.08 6.91 1.00
N ALA A 117 24.89 6.75 2.03
CA ALA A 117 25.06 7.79 3.04
C ALA A 117 25.41 9.11 2.36
N GLY A 118 24.66 10.15 2.70
CA GLY A 118 24.89 11.47 2.15
C GLY A 118 24.26 11.76 0.81
N SER A 119 23.54 10.82 0.22
CA SER A 119 22.93 11.07 -1.08
C SER A 119 21.67 11.94 -0.99
N LEU A 120 21.02 12.02 0.16
CA LEU A 120 19.90 12.94 0.32
C LEU A 120 20.43 14.34 0.59
N ALA A 121 19.80 15.30 0.03
CA ALA A 121 20.18 16.66 0.28
C ALA A 121 20.05 16.94 1.73
N ASP A 122 21.03 17.65 2.23
CA ASP A 122 20.97 17.92 3.48
C ASP A 122 20.10 18.81 3.79
N ASP A 123 19.29 18.69 3.67
CA ASP A 123 18.34 19.39 3.84
C ASP A 123 18.09 19.22 5.01
N GLY A 124 18.73 18.92 5.31
CA GLY A 124 18.61 18.89 6.14
C GLY A 124 18.56 17.95 6.72
N GLU A 125 18.91 17.71 6.73
CA GLU A 125 18.86 17.05 7.10
C GLU A 125 18.59 16.08 7.61
N LEU A 126 18.74 15.41 7.89
CA LEU A 126 18.55 14.38 8.18
C LEU A 126 19.28 13.71 8.74
N ASN A 127 19.93 14.11 8.74
CA ASN A 127 20.47 13.52 9.09
C ASN A 127 20.95 13.01 9.60
N ASP A 128 21.52 12.84 9.84
CA ASP A 128 21.85 12.34 10.13
C ASP A 128 21.86 11.66 10.35
N GLY A 129 22.00 11.37 10.32
CA GLY A 129 21.89 10.68 10.33
C GLY A 129 21.71 10.19 10.12
N GLY A 130 21.74 9.99 9.88
CA GLY A 130 21.35 9.50 9.45
C GLY A 130 20.93 9.19 9.07
N THR A 131 20.97 9.03 8.81
CA THR A 131 20.33 8.81 8.28
C THR A 131 19.66 8.56 8.02
N VAL A 132 19.76 8.43 7.76
CA VAL A 132 18.90 8.39 7.41
C VAL A 132 18.44 7.95 7.51
N GLU A 133 18.62 7.86 7.58
CA GLU A 133 18.06 7.49 7.67
C GLU A 133 17.63 7.24 7.92
#